data_6967600b2e5d4512e75ed55971fb2cec
#
_entry.id   6967600b2e5d4512e75ed55971fb2cec
#
_cell.length_a   1.000
_cell.length_b   1.000
_cell.length_c   1.000
_cell.angle_alpha   90.00
_cell.angle_beta   90.00
_cell.angle_gamma   90.00
#
_symmetry.space_group_name_H-M   'P 1'
#
loop_
_entity.id
_entity.type
_entity.pdbx_description
1 polymer ?
#
loop_
_entity_poly.entity_id
_entity_poly.type
_entity_poly.pdbx_seq_one_letter_code
_entity_poly.pdbx_strand_id
1 'polypeptide(L)'
;TGAFPTSAVDADRNNIAPRTGVAWRVDSKTVVRGGYGISYSSPVYQSMSQRLSAQPPFATTDTRLGTLAEPLPLTTAFATPTPPTVVTNNFGVARNYALGWLQMWNVDLQRDLTRTINVGVGYAGTRGASLDILRAPNRGANGVAISDVQPFLWEEAGGNSIMHSLSVRLQKRP
;
A
#
# COMPACT_ATOMS: atom_id res chain seq x y z
N THR A 1 -23.20 5.86 22.76
CA THR A 1 -21.93 6.59 22.82
C THR A 1 -20.84 5.59 23.08
N GLY A 2 -20.26 5.05 22.01
CA GLY A 2 -19.22 4.04 22.08
C GLY A 2 -17.90 4.63 22.56
N ALA A 3 -17.07 3.80 23.20
CA ALA A 3 -15.71 4.11 23.64
C ALA A 3 -14.72 4.19 22.47
N PHE A 4 -15.16 4.69 21.30
CA PHE A 4 -14.26 4.91 20.17
C PHE A 4 -13.61 6.27 20.29
N PRO A 5 -12.28 6.35 20.04
CA PRO A 5 -11.60 7.63 19.97
C PRO A 5 -12.15 8.46 18.79
N THR A 6 -11.91 9.75 18.82
CA THR A 6 -12.27 10.67 17.73
C THR A 6 -11.54 10.38 16.41
N SER A 7 -10.45 9.61 16.47
CA SER A 7 -9.72 9.11 15.31
C SER A 7 -10.12 7.66 14.99
N ALA A 8 -10.22 7.32 13.70
CA ALA A 8 -10.53 5.96 13.25
C ALA A 8 -9.43 4.95 13.56
N VAL A 9 -8.19 5.41 13.69
CA VAL A 9 -7.00 4.61 14.01
C VAL A 9 -6.24 5.22 15.18
N ASP A 10 -5.54 4.40 15.92
CA ASP A 10 -4.66 4.87 16.99
C ASP A 10 -3.45 5.62 16.38
N ALA A 11 -2.93 6.60 17.11
CA ALA A 11 -1.82 7.40 16.62
C ALA A 11 -0.51 6.58 16.58
N ASP A 12 0.05 6.41 15.41
CA ASP A 12 1.36 5.79 15.18
C ASP A 12 2.45 6.87 15.16
N ARG A 13 3.32 6.90 16.19
CA ARG A 13 4.31 7.97 16.43
C ARG A 13 5.76 7.47 16.45
N ASN A 14 6.01 6.20 16.14
CA ASN A 14 7.32 5.57 16.23
C ASN A 14 8.00 5.36 14.85
N ASN A 15 7.54 6.08 13.83
CA ASN A 15 7.97 5.93 12.44
C ASN A 15 9.31 6.64 12.17
N ILE A 16 10.41 6.07 12.70
CA ILE A 16 11.76 6.58 12.50
C ILE A 16 12.29 6.06 11.16
N ALA A 17 12.62 6.96 10.23
CA ALA A 17 13.07 6.66 8.88
C ALA A 17 14.57 7.02 8.65
N PRO A 18 15.51 6.29 9.25
CA PRO A 18 16.92 6.55 9.05
C PRO A 18 17.34 6.28 7.61
N ARG A 19 18.31 7.06 7.13
CA ARG A 19 18.95 6.85 5.84
C ARG A 19 20.45 7.08 6.02
N THR A 20 21.25 6.14 5.53
CA THR A 20 22.71 6.25 5.57
C THR A 20 23.30 5.69 4.29
N GLY A 21 24.47 6.19 3.94
CA GLY A 21 25.19 5.72 2.78
C GLY A 21 26.68 5.92 2.95
N VAL A 22 27.46 5.07 2.32
CA VAL A 22 28.91 5.10 2.31
C VAL A 22 29.43 4.95 0.89
N ALA A 23 30.48 5.69 0.56
CA ALA A 23 31.25 5.51 -0.65
C ALA A 23 32.73 5.49 -0.27
N TRP A 24 33.37 4.36 -0.50
CA TRP A 24 34.75 4.13 -0.13
C TRP A 24 35.59 3.76 -1.34
N ARG A 25 36.63 4.54 -1.59
CA ARG A 25 37.63 4.20 -2.58
C ARG A 25 38.71 3.35 -1.91
N VAL A 26 38.67 2.05 -2.17
CA VAL A 26 39.60 1.06 -1.63
C VAL A 26 41.01 1.27 -2.19
N ASP A 27 41.09 1.49 -3.51
CA ASP A 27 42.32 1.80 -4.23
C ASP A 27 42.01 2.69 -5.47
N SER A 28 43.00 2.94 -6.32
CA SER A 28 42.84 3.77 -7.52
C SER A 28 41.88 3.21 -8.56
N LYS A 29 41.54 1.91 -8.47
CA LYS A 29 40.73 1.17 -9.46
C LYS A 29 39.43 0.62 -8.86
N THR A 30 39.29 0.63 -7.53
CA THR A 30 38.19 -0.07 -6.82
C THR A 30 37.40 0.91 -5.97
N VAL A 31 36.10 0.95 -6.17
CA VAL A 31 35.16 1.72 -5.36
C VAL A 31 34.06 0.79 -4.84
N VAL A 32 33.78 0.89 -3.55
CA VAL A 32 32.66 0.24 -2.88
C VAL A 32 31.66 1.32 -2.47
N ARG A 33 30.38 1.09 -2.75
CA ARG A 33 29.28 1.94 -2.29
C ARG A 33 28.29 1.08 -1.54
N GLY A 34 27.70 1.64 -0.52
CA GLY A 34 26.62 0.97 0.23
C GLY A 34 25.60 1.97 0.70
N GLY A 35 24.37 1.54 0.82
CA GLY A 35 23.27 2.34 1.32
C GLY A 35 22.31 1.50 2.15
N TYR A 36 21.70 2.15 3.11
CA TYR A 36 20.63 1.59 3.93
C TYR A 36 19.60 2.66 4.21
N GLY A 37 18.32 2.29 4.17
CA GLY A 37 17.24 3.22 4.51
C GLY A 37 15.95 2.53 4.90
N ILE A 38 15.16 3.24 5.72
CA ILE A 38 13.78 2.88 6.04
C ILE A 38 12.86 3.95 5.47
N SER A 39 11.73 3.52 4.92
CA SER A 39 10.68 4.39 4.38
C SER A 39 9.31 3.89 4.81
N TYR A 40 8.39 4.79 5.12
CA TYR A 40 7.02 4.50 5.52
C TYR A 40 6.02 4.93 4.45
N SER A 41 4.92 4.17 4.31
CA SER A 41 3.88 4.40 3.31
C SER A 41 2.77 5.32 3.83
N SER A 42 3.05 6.61 3.98
CA SER A 42 2.07 7.59 4.45
C SER A 42 0.87 7.86 3.52
N PRO A 43 0.93 7.65 2.17
CA PRO A 43 -0.22 7.85 1.28
C PRO A 43 -1.44 6.98 1.60
N VAL A 44 -1.28 5.89 2.34
CA VAL A 44 -2.38 5.03 2.77
C VAL A 44 -3.45 5.77 3.57
N TYR A 45 -3.08 6.75 4.38
CA TYR A 45 -4.03 7.55 5.14
C TYR A 45 -4.98 8.37 4.27
N GLN A 46 -4.53 8.81 3.09
CA GLN A 46 -5.41 9.46 2.11
C GLN A 46 -6.45 8.49 1.58
N SER A 47 -6.06 7.26 1.22
CA SER A 47 -6.98 6.20 0.77
C SER A 47 -8.04 5.88 1.83
N MET A 48 -7.62 5.68 3.09
CA MET A 48 -8.53 5.45 4.21
C MET A 48 -9.51 6.60 4.40
N SER A 49 -9.04 7.84 4.40
CA SER A 49 -9.87 9.03 4.55
C SER A 49 -10.93 9.15 3.46
N GLN A 50 -10.55 8.91 2.20
CA GLN A 50 -11.47 8.92 1.07
C GLN A 50 -12.55 7.83 1.20
N ARG A 51 -12.20 6.62 1.62
CA ARG A 51 -13.16 5.54 1.81
C ARG A 51 -14.09 5.79 2.98
N LEU A 52 -13.56 6.25 4.12
CA LEU A 52 -14.36 6.58 5.31
C LEU A 52 -15.33 7.74 5.04
N SER A 53 -14.95 8.73 4.25
CA SER A 53 -15.83 9.85 3.89
C SER A 53 -16.92 9.46 2.87
N ALA A 54 -16.72 8.39 2.12
CA ALA A 54 -17.66 7.91 1.09
C ALA A 54 -18.71 6.94 1.65
N GLN A 55 -18.85 6.79 2.96
CA GLN A 55 -19.82 5.91 3.61
C GLN A 55 -20.60 6.64 4.71
N PRO A 56 -21.71 6.07 5.23
CA PRO A 56 -22.44 6.65 6.36
C PRO A 56 -21.54 6.89 7.59
N PRO A 57 -21.74 7.96 8.34
CA PRO A 57 -22.80 8.95 8.19
C PRO A 57 -22.54 10.08 7.18
N PHE A 58 -21.36 10.11 6.55
CA PHE A 58 -20.93 11.24 5.70
C PHE A 58 -21.52 11.19 4.29
N ALA A 59 -21.68 10.00 3.73
CA ALA A 59 -22.24 9.80 2.41
C ALA A 59 -23.08 8.53 2.36
N THR A 60 -24.10 8.54 1.51
CA THR A 60 -24.95 7.38 1.19
C THR A 60 -25.02 7.27 -0.32
N THR A 61 -24.77 6.06 -0.84
CA THR A 61 -24.90 5.78 -2.27
C THR A 61 -26.24 5.12 -2.53
N ASP A 62 -27.09 5.74 -3.36
CA ASP A 62 -28.30 5.16 -3.89
C ASP A 62 -28.03 4.72 -5.33
N THR A 63 -28.12 3.41 -5.59
CA THR A 63 -27.90 2.85 -6.92
C THR A 63 -29.23 2.39 -7.50
N ARG A 64 -29.63 3.01 -8.60
CA ARG A 64 -30.84 2.68 -9.36
C ARG A 64 -30.46 2.14 -10.73
N LEU A 65 -30.98 0.99 -11.06
CA LEU A 65 -30.76 0.34 -12.35
C LEU A 65 -32.03 0.41 -13.18
N GLY A 66 -31.94 1.03 -14.35
CA GLY A 66 -32.96 0.94 -15.39
C GLY A 66 -32.65 -0.22 -16.31
N THR A 67 -33.71 -0.84 -16.86
CA THR A 67 -33.62 -1.84 -17.92
C THR A 67 -34.18 -1.29 -19.21
N LEU A 68 -33.96 -1.97 -20.34
CA LEU A 68 -34.59 -1.60 -21.60
C LEU A 68 -36.13 -1.67 -21.56
N ALA A 69 -36.70 -2.58 -20.75
CA ALA A 69 -38.13 -2.72 -20.55
C ALA A 69 -38.69 -1.69 -19.57
N GLU A 70 -37.89 -1.29 -18.58
CA GLU A 70 -38.24 -0.30 -17.56
C GLU A 70 -37.11 0.75 -17.46
N PRO A 71 -37.07 1.71 -18.39
CA PRO A 71 -36.05 2.76 -18.36
C PRO A 71 -36.25 3.67 -17.15
N LEU A 72 -35.19 4.09 -16.51
CA LEU A 72 -35.21 5.00 -15.37
C LEU A 72 -35.49 6.43 -15.85
N PRO A 73 -36.69 7.00 -15.59
CA PRO A 73 -36.99 8.37 -16.02
C PRO A 73 -36.21 9.37 -15.17
N LEU A 74 -35.64 10.41 -15.80
CA LEU A 74 -34.87 11.45 -15.12
C LEU A 74 -35.66 12.16 -14.01
N THR A 75 -36.98 12.24 -14.15
CA THR A 75 -37.89 12.84 -13.17
C THR A 75 -37.90 12.10 -11.82
N THR A 76 -37.64 10.78 -11.82
CA THR A 76 -37.64 9.94 -10.62
C THR A 76 -36.26 9.45 -10.25
N ALA A 77 -35.25 9.69 -11.10
CA ALA A 77 -33.88 9.24 -10.88
C ALA A 77 -33.26 9.80 -9.57
N PHE A 78 -33.70 11.01 -9.19
CA PHE A 78 -33.22 11.70 -7.98
C PHE A 78 -34.29 11.81 -6.89
N ALA A 79 -35.38 11.07 -6.99
CA ALA A 79 -36.40 11.04 -5.94
C ALA A 79 -35.76 10.50 -4.62
N THR A 80 -36.26 10.97 -3.48
CA THR A 80 -35.78 10.50 -2.17
C THR A 80 -35.88 8.98 -2.08
N PRO A 81 -34.82 8.27 -1.70
CA PRO A 81 -34.84 6.83 -1.57
C PRO A 81 -35.91 6.38 -0.59
N THR A 82 -36.68 5.37 -0.95
CA THR A 82 -37.60 4.73 -0.01
C THR A 82 -36.81 3.71 0.80
N PRO A 83 -36.80 3.76 2.15
CA PRO A 83 -36.12 2.75 2.96
C PRO A 83 -36.66 1.34 2.69
N PRO A 84 -35.82 0.30 2.81
CA PRO A 84 -34.45 0.31 3.30
C PRO A 84 -33.42 0.61 2.19
N THR A 85 -32.64 1.65 2.39
CA THR A 85 -31.48 1.92 1.54
C THR A 85 -30.40 0.89 1.89
N VAL A 86 -30.01 0.08 0.95
CA VAL A 86 -28.91 -0.87 1.13
C VAL A 86 -27.60 -0.11 1.10
N VAL A 87 -26.88 -0.07 2.19
CA VAL A 87 -25.56 0.52 2.25
C VAL A 87 -24.56 -0.44 1.63
N THR A 88 -24.06 -0.10 0.43
CA THR A 88 -23.20 -0.99 -0.35
C THR A 88 -21.69 -0.71 -0.18
N ASN A 89 -21.33 0.44 0.38
CA ASN A 89 -19.95 0.90 0.49
C ASN A 89 -19.47 0.91 1.94
N ASN A 90 -19.47 -0.26 2.57
CA ASN A 90 -18.95 -0.38 3.93
C ASN A 90 -17.44 -0.59 3.90
N PHE A 91 -16.73 0.25 4.65
CA PHE A 91 -15.29 0.17 4.83
C PHE A 91 -14.94 0.27 6.31
N GLY A 92 -14.07 -0.59 6.77
CA GLY A 92 -13.52 -0.57 8.11
C GLY A 92 -12.00 -0.62 8.06
N VAL A 93 -11.36 -0.11 9.10
CA VAL A 93 -9.91 -0.14 9.27
C VAL A 93 -9.58 -0.68 10.65
N ALA A 94 -8.50 -1.45 10.75
CA ALA A 94 -8.00 -1.95 12.02
C ALA A 94 -7.60 -0.78 12.93
N ARG A 95 -8.12 -0.74 14.16
CA ARG A 95 -7.85 0.34 15.10
C ARG A 95 -6.36 0.52 15.40
N ASN A 96 -5.64 -0.59 15.52
CA ASN A 96 -4.20 -0.66 15.75
C ASN A 96 -3.40 -0.65 14.44
N TYR A 97 -3.91 0.01 13.41
CA TYR A 97 -3.23 0.10 12.14
C TYR A 97 -1.87 0.78 12.29
N ALA A 98 -0.80 0.09 11.88
CA ALA A 98 0.55 0.63 11.85
C ALA A 98 0.96 0.91 10.40
N LEU A 99 1.71 1.99 10.16
CA LEU A 99 2.20 2.29 8.82
C LEU A 99 3.10 1.19 8.28
N GLY A 100 2.79 0.75 7.07
CA GLY A 100 3.67 -0.14 6.33
C GLY A 100 5.03 0.51 6.10
N TRP A 101 6.11 -0.26 6.27
CA TRP A 101 7.47 0.22 6.09
C TRP A 101 8.29 -0.69 5.19
N LEU A 102 9.24 -0.06 4.51
CA LEU A 102 10.20 -0.68 3.62
C LEU A 102 11.60 -0.44 4.15
N GLN A 103 12.33 -1.50 4.37
CA GLN A 103 13.76 -1.51 4.66
C GLN A 103 14.49 -1.83 3.36
N MET A 104 15.42 -0.98 2.97
CA MET A 104 16.18 -1.12 1.72
C MET A 104 17.66 -1.06 2.04
N TRP A 105 18.43 -1.93 1.41
CA TRP A 105 19.88 -1.93 1.50
C TRP A 105 20.50 -2.29 0.16
N ASN A 106 21.67 -1.74 -0.09
CA ASN A 106 22.44 -2.08 -1.28
C ASN A 106 23.94 -2.01 -1.00
N VAL A 107 24.69 -2.82 -1.71
CA VAL A 107 26.16 -2.77 -1.78
C VAL A 107 26.55 -2.95 -3.23
N ASP A 108 27.40 -2.03 -3.72
CA ASP A 108 27.94 -2.04 -5.07
C ASP A 108 29.46 -2.01 -5.01
N LEU A 109 30.10 -2.94 -5.71
CA LEU A 109 31.52 -2.99 -5.96
C LEU A 109 31.78 -2.66 -7.43
N GLN A 110 32.60 -1.67 -7.68
CA GLN A 110 33.03 -1.29 -9.04
C GLN A 110 34.55 -1.35 -9.13
N ARG A 111 35.08 -2.03 -10.16
CA ARG A 111 36.52 -2.18 -10.37
C ARG A 111 36.91 -2.00 -11.83
N ASP A 112 37.88 -1.15 -12.08
CA ASP A 112 38.55 -1.03 -13.38
C ASP A 112 39.57 -2.16 -13.52
N LEU A 113 39.29 -3.15 -14.36
CA LEU A 113 40.18 -4.28 -14.63
C LEU A 113 41.34 -3.82 -15.55
N THR A 114 40.99 -3.01 -16.56
CA THR A 114 41.97 -2.39 -17.47
C THR A 114 41.59 -0.91 -17.64
N ARG A 115 42.36 -0.18 -18.47
CA ARG A 115 42.04 1.22 -18.82
C ARG A 115 40.68 1.34 -19.54
N THR A 116 40.23 0.28 -20.21
CA THR A 116 39.02 0.26 -21.02
C THR A 116 37.94 -0.66 -20.51
N ILE A 117 38.22 -1.54 -19.55
CA ILE A 117 37.25 -2.53 -19.02
C ILE A 117 36.97 -2.26 -17.55
N ASN A 118 35.69 -2.07 -17.24
CA ASN A 118 35.17 -1.92 -15.91
C ASN A 118 34.19 -3.06 -15.59
N VAL A 119 34.27 -3.60 -14.37
CA VAL A 119 33.34 -4.59 -13.82
C VAL A 119 32.62 -3.98 -12.62
N GLY A 120 31.31 -4.17 -12.57
CA GLY A 120 30.47 -3.82 -11.44
C GLY A 120 29.72 -5.05 -10.94
N VAL A 121 29.67 -5.22 -9.62
CA VAL A 121 28.83 -6.21 -8.94
C VAL A 121 28.00 -5.49 -7.90
N GLY A 122 26.68 -5.58 -8.01
CA GLY A 122 25.74 -4.94 -7.10
C GLY A 122 24.81 -5.96 -6.47
N TYR A 123 24.62 -5.84 -5.18
CA TYR A 123 23.58 -6.56 -4.44
C TYR A 123 22.62 -5.55 -3.81
N ALA A 124 21.32 -5.79 -3.96
CA ALA A 124 20.27 -5.00 -3.34
C ALA A 124 19.25 -5.91 -2.67
N GLY A 125 18.75 -5.48 -1.54
CA GLY A 125 17.67 -6.15 -0.84
C GLY A 125 16.61 -5.16 -0.38
N THR A 126 15.37 -5.62 -0.35
CA THR A 126 14.24 -4.89 0.20
C THR A 126 13.40 -5.81 1.05
N ARG A 127 13.00 -5.35 2.22
CA ARG A 127 12.03 -6.02 3.09
C ARG A 127 10.90 -5.07 3.41
N GLY A 128 9.67 -5.49 3.12
CA GLY A 128 8.46 -4.81 3.54
C GLY A 128 7.80 -5.53 4.71
N ALA A 129 7.31 -4.79 5.67
CA ALA A 129 6.52 -5.31 6.77
C ALA A 129 5.35 -4.36 7.10
N SER A 130 4.31 -4.92 7.71
CA SER A 130 3.06 -4.20 7.98
C SER A 130 2.48 -3.53 6.73
N LEU A 131 2.67 -4.15 5.56
CA LEU A 131 2.14 -3.61 4.32
C LEU A 131 0.63 -3.67 4.33
N ASP A 132 0.05 -2.70 3.67
CA ASP A 132 -1.39 -2.53 3.57
C ASP A 132 -2.06 -3.70 2.85
N ILE A 133 -3.12 -4.24 3.46
CA ILE A 133 -3.95 -5.30 2.88
C ILE A 133 -5.42 -4.89 2.98
N LEU A 134 -6.07 -4.86 1.84
CA LEU A 134 -7.52 -4.68 1.75
C LEU A 134 -8.18 -6.04 1.56
N ARG A 135 -9.06 -6.42 2.49
CA ARG A 135 -9.79 -7.69 2.47
C ARG A 135 -11.29 -7.49 2.39
N ALA A 136 -11.97 -8.51 1.88
CA ALA A 136 -13.43 -8.65 1.97
C ALA A 136 -13.74 -9.85 2.89
N PRO A 137 -13.74 -9.68 4.23
CA PRO A 137 -13.70 -10.80 5.17
C PRO A 137 -14.97 -11.64 5.19
N ASN A 138 -16.08 -11.13 4.65
CA ASN A 138 -17.34 -11.87 4.53
C ASN A 138 -17.49 -12.65 3.22
N ARG A 139 -16.39 -12.87 2.50
CA ARG A 139 -16.36 -13.67 1.27
C ARG A 139 -15.57 -14.95 1.47
N GLY A 140 -16.13 -16.09 1.03
CA GLY A 140 -15.40 -17.35 0.94
C GLY A 140 -14.35 -17.35 -0.18
N ALA A 141 -13.55 -18.42 -0.27
CA ALA A 141 -12.51 -18.58 -1.28
C ALA A 141 -13.07 -18.56 -2.72
N ASN A 142 -14.33 -18.91 -2.90
CA ASN A 142 -15.06 -18.83 -4.18
C ASN A 142 -15.63 -17.45 -4.49
N GLY A 143 -15.36 -16.43 -3.66
CA GLY A 143 -15.87 -15.07 -3.82
C GLY A 143 -17.33 -14.86 -3.40
N VAL A 144 -18.04 -15.91 -2.98
CA VAL A 144 -19.43 -15.83 -2.53
C VAL A 144 -19.49 -15.32 -1.08
N ALA A 145 -20.53 -14.53 -0.76
CA ALA A 145 -20.76 -14.06 0.60
C ALA A 145 -20.98 -15.25 1.57
N ILE A 146 -20.37 -15.18 2.76
CA ILE A 146 -20.44 -16.24 3.77
C ILE A 146 -21.73 -16.16 4.56
N SER A 147 -22.34 -14.98 4.69
CA SER A 147 -23.57 -14.74 5.45
C SER A 147 -24.41 -13.66 4.79
N ASP A 148 -25.63 -13.47 5.33
CA ASP A 148 -26.55 -12.40 4.93
C ASP A 148 -26.06 -10.98 5.29
N VAL A 149 -24.85 -10.87 5.83
CA VAL A 149 -24.21 -9.59 6.13
C VAL A 149 -23.77 -8.95 4.82
N GLN A 150 -24.04 -7.66 4.66
CA GLN A 150 -23.60 -6.88 3.50
C GLN A 150 -22.09 -6.96 3.34
N PRO A 151 -21.58 -7.08 2.11
CA PRO A 151 -20.15 -7.06 1.85
C PRO A 151 -19.52 -5.77 2.37
N PHE A 152 -18.35 -5.89 3.01
CA PHE A 152 -17.57 -4.75 3.44
C PHE A 152 -16.09 -4.98 3.14
N LEU A 153 -15.35 -3.90 3.08
CA LEU A 153 -13.90 -3.92 2.92
C LEU A 153 -13.26 -3.63 4.27
N TRP A 154 -12.22 -4.38 4.58
CA TRP A 154 -11.43 -4.22 5.79
C TRP A 154 -9.98 -3.99 5.45
N GLU A 155 -9.42 -2.90 5.96
CA GLU A 155 -8.04 -2.52 5.74
C GLU A 155 -7.21 -2.76 7.00
N GLU A 156 -6.12 -3.48 6.86
CA GLU A 156 -5.20 -3.83 7.95
C GLU A 156 -3.75 -3.83 7.51
N ALA A 157 -2.83 -3.62 8.46
CA ALA A 157 -1.40 -3.67 8.26
C ALA A 157 -0.88 -5.08 8.55
N GLY A 158 -0.87 -5.98 7.56
CA GLY A 158 -0.52 -7.39 7.76
C GLY A 158 0.38 -7.99 6.69
N GLY A 159 0.63 -7.27 5.60
CA GLY A 159 1.43 -7.74 4.48
C GLY A 159 2.93 -7.74 4.78
N ASN A 160 3.62 -8.72 4.20
CA ASN A 160 5.08 -8.80 4.24
C ASN A 160 5.62 -9.08 2.85
N SER A 161 6.79 -8.55 2.55
CA SER A 161 7.50 -8.82 1.31
C SER A 161 9.00 -8.87 1.54
N ILE A 162 9.70 -9.65 0.72
CA ILE A 162 11.16 -9.66 0.68
C ILE A 162 11.62 -9.82 -0.76
N MET A 163 12.66 -9.08 -1.11
CA MET A 163 13.30 -9.14 -2.42
C MET A 163 14.82 -9.11 -2.26
N HIS A 164 15.50 -9.90 -3.06
CA HIS A 164 16.95 -9.86 -3.20
C HIS A 164 17.30 -9.80 -4.69
N SER A 165 18.28 -9.00 -5.03
CA SER A 165 18.75 -8.83 -6.39
C SER A 165 20.27 -8.82 -6.43
N LEU A 166 20.83 -9.55 -7.37
CA LEU A 166 22.26 -9.52 -7.71
C LEU A 166 22.40 -9.04 -9.15
N SER A 167 23.24 -8.07 -9.37
CA SER A 167 23.55 -7.56 -10.70
C SER A 167 25.05 -7.63 -10.98
N VAL A 168 25.39 -8.07 -12.19
CA VAL A 168 26.79 -8.05 -12.68
C VAL A 168 26.81 -7.24 -13.96
N ARG A 169 27.72 -6.30 -14.05
CA ARG A 169 27.88 -5.42 -15.21
C ARG A 169 29.31 -5.48 -15.69
N LEU A 170 29.49 -5.73 -16.97
CA LEU A 170 30.76 -5.59 -17.67
C LEU A 170 30.63 -4.46 -18.69
N GLN A 171 31.50 -3.47 -18.62
CA GLN A 171 31.48 -2.33 -19.52
C GLN A 171 32.85 -2.15 -20.15
N LYS A 172 32.89 -2.10 -21.49
CA LYS A 172 34.07 -1.72 -22.28
C LYS A 172 33.89 -0.27 -22.74
N ARG A 173 34.86 0.57 -22.43
CA ARG A 173 34.96 1.94 -22.95
C ARG A 173 35.71 1.91 -24.28
N PRO A 174 35.36 2.77 -25.23
CA PRO A 174 36.09 2.91 -26.49
C PRO A 174 37.53 3.42 -26.28
#